data_a4b1cf52b1fc507d6d11ca1fa8f1c5d7
#
_entry.id   a4b1cf52b1fc507d6d11ca1fa8f1c5d7
#
_cell.length_a   1.000
_cell.length_b   1.000
_cell.length_c   1.000
_cell.angle_alpha   90.00
_cell.angle_beta   90.00
_cell.angle_gamma   90.00
#
_symmetry.space_group_name_H-M   'P 1'
#
loop_
_entity.id
_entity.type
_entity.pdbx_description
1 polymer ?
#
loop_
_entity_poly.entity_id
_entity_poly.type
_entity_poly.pdbx_seq_one_letter_code
_entity_poly.pdbx_strand_id
1 'polypeptide(L)'
;MDEKKPKYATHRRLPSTSEQILEKSTKGATILMLGQFFTKIITFILNNLLVRFLSPRIFGITSFLEFIHSTVLFFSREAIRLSTLRIAQSDDDLDENEKSHNDIHITKVDSHPNVNVLQVAVNFAHVPLYIGIPLSLVLTTWQYRNINDYFVSLPFFTWSIFLIWCSIIVELLCEPFFVVNQLMLNYATRSRFETISVTIGCLVNFIVVYSFDQKWINIVVDSDEEISKEGIAILAFALGKFFYSICLL
;
A
#
# COMPACT_ATOMS: atom_id res chain seq x y z
N MET A 1 46.05 -34.79 43.71
CA MET A 1 44.84 -34.25 44.36
C MET A 1 44.33 -33.14 43.43
N ASP A 2 43.57 -33.54 42.39
CA ASP A 2 43.07 -32.64 41.35
C ASP A 2 41.66 -32.20 41.68
N GLU A 3 41.52 -30.95 42.01
CA GLU A 3 40.27 -30.30 42.34
C GLU A 3 39.54 -29.88 41.05
N LYS A 4 38.60 -30.71 40.62
CA LYS A 4 37.68 -30.41 39.49
C LYS A 4 36.74 -29.28 39.86
N LYS A 5 36.96 -28.08 39.30
CA LYS A 5 36.02 -26.97 39.34
C LYS A 5 34.72 -27.34 38.62
N PRO A 6 33.53 -27.07 39.16
CA PRO A 6 32.27 -27.35 38.53
C PRO A 6 32.07 -26.40 37.32
N LYS A 7 31.79 -26.96 36.14
CA LYS A 7 31.31 -26.21 34.97
C LYS A 7 29.92 -25.67 35.29
N TYR A 8 29.83 -24.36 35.46
CA TYR A 8 28.56 -23.67 35.51
C TYR A 8 27.85 -23.83 34.14
N ALA A 9 26.84 -24.69 34.10
CA ALA A 9 25.92 -24.76 33.02
C ALA A 9 25.19 -23.43 32.93
N THR A 10 25.44 -22.66 31.89
CA THR A 10 24.68 -21.46 31.54
C THR A 10 23.25 -21.91 31.23
N HIS A 11 22.37 -21.81 32.21
CA HIS A 11 20.93 -21.95 32.00
C HIS A 11 20.50 -20.86 31.00
N ARG A 12 20.37 -21.23 29.71
CA ARG A 12 19.61 -20.44 28.75
C ARG A 12 18.18 -20.38 29.30
N ARG A 13 17.81 -19.27 29.94
CA ARG A 13 16.40 -19.01 30.26
C ARG A 13 15.62 -19.05 28.97
N LEU A 14 14.60 -19.89 28.90
CA LEU A 14 13.64 -19.83 27.82
C LEU A 14 13.02 -18.41 27.86
N PRO A 15 12.98 -17.69 26.74
CA PRO A 15 12.44 -16.34 26.71
C PRO A 15 10.98 -16.37 27.21
N SER A 16 10.62 -15.42 28.05
CA SER A 16 9.25 -15.25 28.52
C SER A 16 8.31 -14.97 27.34
N THR A 17 7.04 -15.27 27.49
CA THR A 17 6.04 -15.05 26.42
C THR A 17 6.05 -13.58 25.95
N SER A 18 6.22 -12.64 26.87
CA SER A 18 6.36 -11.20 26.57
C SER A 18 7.62 -10.88 25.76
N GLU A 19 8.76 -11.51 26.05
CA GLU A 19 9.99 -11.34 25.27
C GLU A 19 9.87 -11.89 23.86
N GLN A 20 9.15 -13.01 23.66
CA GLN A 20 8.88 -13.58 22.33
C GLN A 20 7.96 -12.69 21.50
N ILE A 21 6.93 -12.09 22.10
CA ILE A 21 6.03 -11.14 21.43
C ILE A 21 6.81 -9.88 21.04
N LEU A 22 7.61 -9.34 21.96
CA LEU A 22 8.45 -8.16 21.69
C LEU A 22 9.45 -8.43 20.56
N GLU A 23 10.14 -9.57 20.57
CA GLU A 23 11.06 -9.96 19.51
C GLU A 23 10.36 -10.09 18.16
N LYS A 24 9.19 -10.73 18.10
CA LYS A 24 8.39 -10.89 16.90
C LYS A 24 7.90 -9.54 16.36
N SER A 25 7.44 -8.65 17.24
CA SER A 25 6.99 -7.30 16.90
C SER A 25 8.14 -6.44 16.38
N THR A 26 9.28 -6.43 17.06
CA THR A 26 10.48 -5.68 16.65
C THR A 26 11.02 -6.18 15.31
N LYS A 27 11.09 -7.49 15.12
CA LYS A 27 11.51 -8.09 13.85
C LYS A 27 10.54 -7.74 12.71
N GLY A 28 9.23 -7.77 12.98
CA GLY A 28 8.20 -7.35 12.04
C GLY A 28 8.34 -5.88 11.64
N ALA A 29 8.53 -4.98 12.61
CA ALA A 29 8.74 -3.56 12.36
C ALA A 29 10.02 -3.28 11.56
N THR A 30 11.12 -3.99 11.86
CA THR A 30 12.38 -3.86 11.12
C THR A 30 12.21 -4.29 9.66
N ILE A 31 11.54 -5.41 9.40
CA ILE A 31 11.26 -5.89 8.03
C ILE A 31 10.39 -4.87 7.27
N LEU A 32 9.39 -4.29 7.94
CA LEU A 32 8.53 -3.26 7.34
C LEU A 32 9.34 -2.01 6.97
N MET A 33 10.20 -1.52 7.86
CA MET A 33 11.06 -0.35 7.60
C MET A 33 12.02 -0.60 6.45
N LEU A 34 12.68 -1.75 6.42
CA LEU A 34 13.57 -2.14 5.31
C LEU A 34 12.81 -2.24 3.99
N GLY A 35 11.63 -2.85 3.98
CA GLY A 35 10.78 -2.93 2.79
C GLY A 35 10.42 -1.55 2.26
N GLN A 36 10.00 -0.62 3.12
CA GLN A 36 9.70 0.76 2.73
C GLN A 36 10.93 1.50 2.21
N PHE A 37 12.08 1.30 2.82
CA PHE A 37 13.34 1.90 2.37
C PHE A 37 13.71 1.45 0.95
N PHE A 38 13.66 0.15 0.66
CA PHE A 38 13.90 -0.38 -0.69
C PHE A 38 12.87 0.13 -1.70
N THR A 39 11.60 0.17 -1.33
CA THR A 39 10.53 0.73 -2.17
C THR A 39 10.84 2.18 -2.56
N LYS A 40 11.26 3.02 -1.60
CA LYS A 40 11.62 4.43 -1.87
C LYS A 40 12.83 4.57 -2.77
N ILE A 41 13.86 3.72 -2.62
CA ILE A 41 15.02 3.72 -3.50
C ILE A 41 14.61 3.36 -4.93
N ILE A 42 13.84 2.28 -5.13
CA ILE A 42 13.39 1.85 -6.46
C ILE A 42 12.56 2.95 -7.11
N THR A 43 11.58 3.50 -6.39
CA THR A 43 10.74 4.59 -6.88
C THR A 43 11.56 5.82 -7.25
N PHE A 44 12.55 6.19 -6.43
CA PHE A 44 13.43 7.32 -6.70
C PHE A 44 14.24 7.12 -7.99
N ILE A 45 14.86 5.96 -8.16
CA ILE A 45 15.66 5.65 -9.35
C ILE A 45 14.80 5.68 -10.60
N LEU A 46 13.64 4.99 -10.59
CA LEU A 46 12.75 4.91 -11.74
C LEU A 46 12.12 6.27 -12.09
N ASN A 47 11.74 7.07 -11.10
CA ASN A 47 11.24 8.42 -11.34
C ASN A 47 12.32 9.36 -11.92
N ASN A 48 13.56 9.26 -11.44
CA ASN A 48 14.67 10.03 -12.04
C ASN A 48 14.93 9.63 -13.49
N LEU A 49 14.78 8.35 -13.83
CA LEU A 49 14.88 7.93 -15.22
C LEU A 49 13.73 8.47 -16.06
N LEU A 50 12.50 8.43 -15.53
CA LEU A 50 11.31 8.94 -16.19
C LEU A 50 11.40 10.44 -16.49
N VAL A 51 11.90 11.26 -15.56
CA VAL A 51 12.05 12.73 -15.74
C VAL A 51 12.87 13.09 -16.97
N ARG A 52 13.77 12.21 -17.43
CA ARG A 52 14.54 12.44 -18.67
C ARG A 52 13.69 12.39 -19.94
N PHE A 53 12.56 11.69 -19.89
CA PHE A 53 11.66 11.47 -21.03
C PHE A 53 10.39 12.33 -20.95
N LEU A 54 10.07 12.90 -19.79
CA LEU A 54 8.86 13.66 -19.55
C LEU A 54 9.13 15.17 -19.59
N SER A 55 8.21 15.92 -20.22
CA SER A 55 8.22 17.38 -20.10
C SER A 55 7.83 17.82 -18.67
N PRO A 56 8.30 18.98 -18.18
CA PRO A 56 7.91 19.51 -16.86
C PRO A 56 6.39 19.66 -16.70
N ARG A 57 5.69 19.93 -17.81
CA ARG A 57 4.22 20.08 -17.83
C ARG A 57 3.54 18.75 -17.53
N ILE A 58 4.00 17.67 -18.15
CA ILE A 58 3.47 16.32 -17.91
C ILE A 58 3.77 15.85 -16.50
N PHE A 59 4.96 16.12 -16.00
CA PHE A 59 5.29 15.82 -14.60
C PHE A 59 4.36 16.55 -13.62
N GLY A 60 4.00 17.81 -13.90
CA GLY A 60 3.04 18.57 -13.10
C GLY A 60 1.65 17.92 -13.05
N ILE A 61 1.09 17.52 -14.21
CA ILE A 61 -0.24 16.91 -14.27
C ILE A 61 -0.25 15.51 -13.63
N THR A 62 0.76 14.69 -13.86
CA THR A 62 0.85 13.36 -13.24
C THR A 62 1.00 13.44 -11.72
N SER A 63 1.79 14.38 -11.21
CA SER A 63 1.90 14.65 -9.76
C SER A 63 0.58 15.09 -9.15
N PHE A 64 -0.19 15.87 -9.89
CA PHE A 64 -1.50 16.32 -9.46
C PHE A 64 -2.54 15.15 -9.45
N LEU A 65 -2.52 14.29 -10.45
CA LEU A 65 -3.34 13.08 -10.47
C LEU A 65 -2.98 12.12 -9.31
N GLU A 66 -1.68 12.00 -9.01
CA GLU A 66 -1.19 11.26 -7.84
C GLU A 66 -1.70 11.87 -6.53
N PHE A 67 -1.70 13.18 -6.42
CA PHE A 67 -2.23 13.88 -5.25
C PHE A 67 -3.71 13.58 -5.03
N ILE A 68 -4.54 13.59 -6.08
CA ILE A 68 -5.98 13.26 -5.99
C ILE A 68 -6.15 11.80 -5.55
N HIS A 69 -5.43 10.89 -6.20
CA HIS A 69 -5.45 9.46 -5.86
C HIS A 69 -5.12 9.25 -4.38
N SER A 70 -4.02 9.82 -3.92
CA SER A 70 -3.57 9.73 -2.52
C SER A 70 -4.54 10.36 -1.54
N THR A 71 -5.16 11.50 -1.91
CA THR A 71 -6.13 12.20 -1.08
C THR A 71 -7.38 11.36 -0.86
N VAL A 72 -7.94 10.79 -1.93
CA VAL A 72 -9.12 9.91 -1.81
C VAL A 72 -8.83 8.74 -0.89
N LEU A 73 -7.70 8.07 -1.09
CA LEU A 73 -7.32 6.90 -0.29
C LEU A 73 -7.05 7.27 1.16
N PHE A 74 -6.38 8.40 1.43
CA PHE A 74 -6.11 8.86 2.78
C PHE A 74 -7.41 9.10 3.55
N PHE A 75 -8.32 9.92 3.01
CA PHE A 75 -9.57 10.23 3.69
C PHE A 75 -10.51 9.04 3.83
N SER A 76 -10.48 8.09 2.90
CA SER A 76 -11.36 6.91 2.95
C SER A 76 -10.90 5.89 3.99
N ARG A 77 -9.60 5.64 4.13
CA ARG A 77 -9.09 4.45 4.83
C ARG A 77 -8.35 4.71 6.13
N GLU A 78 -7.71 5.89 6.30
CA GLU A 78 -6.80 6.08 7.44
C GLU A 78 -7.52 6.04 8.79
N ALA A 79 -8.67 6.70 8.90
CA ALA A 79 -9.47 6.68 10.13
C ALA A 79 -9.93 5.26 10.49
N ILE A 80 -10.31 4.46 9.49
CA ILE A 80 -10.78 3.08 9.69
C ILE A 80 -9.64 2.16 10.11
N ARG A 81 -8.48 2.29 9.50
CA ARG A 81 -7.27 1.54 9.90
C ARG A 81 -6.87 1.80 11.36
N LEU A 82 -6.94 3.05 11.79
CA LEU A 82 -6.66 3.42 13.18
C LEU A 82 -7.74 2.89 14.14
N SER A 83 -9.01 2.91 13.73
CA SER A 83 -10.11 2.38 14.53
C SER A 83 -10.01 0.87 14.74
N THR A 84 -9.65 0.12 13.71
CA THR A 84 -9.49 -1.34 13.79
C THR A 84 -8.35 -1.75 14.72
N LEU A 85 -7.26 -0.98 14.78
CA LEU A 85 -6.18 -1.21 15.74
C LEU A 85 -6.63 -1.02 17.19
N ARG A 86 -7.48 -0.03 17.46
CA ARG A 86 -8.02 0.21 18.82
C ARG A 86 -8.98 -0.89 19.25
N ILE A 87 -9.79 -1.43 18.34
CA ILE A 87 -10.69 -2.56 18.65
C ILE A 87 -9.85 -3.78 19.06
N ALA A 88 -8.78 -4.09 18.33
CA ALA A 88 -7.88 -5.19 18.68
C ALA A 88 -7.25 -5.01 20.06
N GLN A 89 -6.78 -3.80 20.39
CA GLN A 89 -6.15 -3.51 21.68
C GLN A 89 -7.14 -3.62 22.85
N SER A 90 -8.40 -3.17 22.68
CA SER A 90 -9.42 -3.27 23.73
C SER A 90 -9.79 -4.71 24.08
N ASP A 91 -9.71 -5.63 23.13
CA ASP A 91 -9.99 -7.06 23.37
C ASP A 91 -8.86 -7.71 24.17
N ASP A 92 -7.60 -7.38 23.89
CA ASP A 92 -6.44 -7.83 24.66
C ASP A 92 -6.53 -7.36 26.14
N ASP A 93 -6.95 -6.12 26.38
CA ASP A 93 -7.13 -5.55 27.74
C ASP A 93 -8.27 -6.23 28.51
N LEU A 94 -9.34 -6.65 27.85
CA LEU A 94 -10.46 -7.39 28.47
C LEU A 94 -10.05 -8.82 28.84
N ASP A 95 -9.32 -9.51 27.97
CA ASP A 95 -8.81 -10.85 28.20
C ASP A 95 -7.78 -10.89 29.36
N GLU A 96 -6.99 -9.85 29.54
CA GLU A 96 -6.06 -9.73 30.69
C GLU A 96 -6.81 -9.52 32.02
N ASN A 97 -7.87 -8.73 32.03
CA ASN A 97 -8.69 -8.50 33.23
C ASN A 97 -9.51 -9.74 33.66
N GLU A 98 -10.03 -10.51 32.71
CA GLU A 98 -10.72 -11.78 33.04
C GLU A 98 -9.75 -12.85 33.57
N LYS A 99 -8.52 -12.91 33.06
CA LYS A 99 -7.49 -13.84 33.52
C LYS A 99 -6.97 -13.51 34.92
N SER A 100 -7.02 -12.22 35.31
CA SER A 100 -6.65 -11.78 36.66
C SER A 100 -7.66 -12.20 37.74
N HIS A 101 -8.88 -12.58 37.39
CA HIS A 101 -9.95 -12.94 38.33
C HIS A 101 -10.16 -14.45 38.50
N ASN A 102 -9.58 -15.29 37.64
CA ASN A 102 -9.69 -16.74 37.71
C ASN A 102 -8.31 -17.40 37.76
N ASP A 103 -7.96 -17.95 38.93
CA ASP A 103 -6.73 -18.67 39.21
C ASP A 103 -6.41 -19.79 38.21
N ILE A 104 -5.15 -19.78 37.75
CA ILE A 104 -4.31 -20.93 37.41
C ILE A 104 -4.91 -21.99 36.46
N HIS A 105 -4.90 -21.69 35.18
CA HIS A 105 -4.65 -22.70 34.16
C HIS A 105 -3.76 -22.12 33.07
N ILE A 106 -2.53 -22.67 32.97
CA ILE A 106 -1.58 -22.41 31.89
C ILE A 106 -2.19 -22.90 30.59
N THR A 107 -2.92 -22.06 29.91
CA THR A 107 -3.33 -22.29 28.52
C THR A 107 -2.46 -21.47 27.62
N LYS A 108 -1.84 -22.13 26.66
CA LYS A 108 -1.10 -21.51 25.54
C LYS A 108 -1.85 -20.28 25.05
N VAL A 109 -1.22 -19.12 25.15
CA VAL A 109 -1.67 -17.91 24.46
C VAL A 109 -1.44 -18.15 22.96
N ASP A 110 -2.43 -18.70 22.31
CA ASP A 110 -2.49 -18.67 20.86
C ASP A 110 -2.82 -17.22 20.49
N SER A 111 -1.84 -16.52 19.93
CA SER A 111 -1.91 -15.12 19.49
C SER A 111 -2.77 -14.96 18.23
N HIS A 112 -3.92 -15.61 18.17
CA HIS A 112 -4.93 -15.43 17.14
C HIS A 112 -6.02 -14.51 17.71
N PRO A 113 -6.35 -13.40 17.01
CA PRO A 113 -7.44 -12.54 17.42
C PRO A 113 -8.73 -13.37 17.49
N ASN A 114 -9.56 -13.08 18.50
CA ASN A 114 -10.85 -13.73 18.65
C ASN A 114 -11.65 -13.62 17.34
N VAL A 115 -12.33 -14.69 16.93
CA VAL A 115 -13.09 -14.75 15.66
C VAL A 115 -14.10 -13.59 15.56
N ASN A 116 -14.68 -13.17 16.68
CA ASN A 116 -15.62 -12.06 16.75
C ASN A 116 -14.93 -10.71 16.41
N VAL A 117 -13.73 -10.47 16.95
CA VAL A 117 -12.93 -9.25 16.66
C VAL A 117 -12.51 -9.21 15.21
N LEU A 118 -12.07 -10.34 14.66
CA LEU A 118 -11.71 -10.43 13.25
C LEU A 118 -12.91 -10.12 12.35
N GLN A 119 -14.09 -10.64 12.66
CA GLN A 119 -15.31 -10.39 11.90
C GLN A 119 -15.73 -8.92 11.97
N VAL A 120 -15.69 -8.30 13.14
CA VAL A 120 -15.97 -6.87 13.33
C VAL A 120 -14.98 -6.03 12.53
N ALA A 121 -13.69 -6.33 12.61
CA ALA A 121 -12.66 -5.60 11.88
C ALA A 121 -12.81 -5.72 10.35
N VAL A 122 -13.16 -6.91 9.84
CA VAL A 122 -13.45 -7.11 8.41
C VAL A 122 -14.68 -6.32 7.96
N ASN A 123 -15.75 -6.29 8.78
CA ASN A 123 -16.92 -5.49 8.48
C ASN A 123 -16.58 -3.98 8.43
N PHE A 124 -15.78 -3.49 9.38
CA PHE A 124 -15.29 -2.10 9.36
C PHE A 124 -14.39 -1.82 8.15
N ALA A 125 -13.62 -2.79 7.69
CA ALA A 125 -12.73 -2.65 6.55
C ALA A 125 -13.46 -2.45 5.20
N HIS A 126 -14.79 -2.66 5.15
CA HIS A 126 -15.62 -2.33 3.99
C HIS A 126 -16.08 -0.85 3.98
N VAL A 127 -16.04 -0.17 5.12
CA VAL A 127 -16.47 1.24 5.23
C VAL A 127 -15.66 2.17 4.29
N PRO A 128 -14.33 2.01 4.14
CA PRO A 128 -13.55 2.77 3.16
C PRO A 128 -14.11 2.72 1.74
N LEU A 129 -14.67 1.59 1.33
CA LEU A 129 -15.26 1.43 0.01
C LEU A 129 -16.50 2.33 -0.16
N TYR A 130 -17.39 2.35 0.84
CA TYR A 130 -18.61 3.18 0.81
C TYR A 130 -18.32 4.67 0.83
N ILE A 131 -17.25 5.10 1.50
CA ILE A 131 -16.82 6.51 1.55
C ILE A 131 -15.97 6.86 0.32
N GLY A 132 -15.06 5.97 -0.07
CA GLY A 132 -14.08 6.24 -1.11
C GLY A 132 -14.65 6.29 -2.52
N ILE A 133 -15.65 5.45 -2.86
CA ILE A 133 -16.26 5.47 -4.19
C ILE A 133 -16.94 6.82 -4.47
N PRO A 134 -17.87 7.33 -3.65
CA PRO A 134 -18.47 8.63 -3.92
C PRO A 134 -17.46 9.77 -3.85
N LEU A 135 -16.52 9.73 -2.92
CA LEU A 135 -15.47 10.74 -2.82
C LEU A 135 -14.58 10.77 -4.08
N SER A 136 -14.18 9.60 -4.58
CA SER A 136 -13.37 9.49 -5.81
C SER A 136 -14.14 10.03 -7.02
N LEU A 137 -15.42 9.72 -7.13
CA LEU A 137 -16.26 10.18 -8.23
C LEU A 137 -16.43 11.70 -8.21
N VAL A 138 -16.70 12.29 -7.03
CA VAL A 138 -16.84 13.74 -6.86
C VAL A 138 -15.52 14.44 -7.21
N LEU A 139 -14.39 14.00 -6.63
CA LEU A 139 -13.09 14.63 -6.85
C LEU A 139 -12.63 14.49 -8.31
N THR A 140 -12.78 13.30 -8.90
CA THR A 140 -12.37 13.07 -10.30
C THR A 140 -13.23 13.88 -11.27
N THR A 141 -14.56 13.95 -11.04
CA THR A 141 -15.46 14.75 -11.88
C THR A 141 -15.19 16.25 -11.72
N TRP A 142 -15.00 16.71 -10.49
CA TRP A 142 -14.65 18.11 -10.21
C TRP A 142 -13.34 18.48 -10.90
N GLN A 143 -12.36 17.63 -10.82
CA GLN A 143 -11.08 17.81 -11.48
C GLN A 143 -11.21 17.87 -13.00
N TYR A 144 -11.93 16.92 -13.60
CA TYR A 144 -12.14 16.88 -15.05
C TYR A 144 -12.78 18.16 -15.59
N ARG A 145 -13.64 18.81 -14.79
CA ARG A 145 -14.28 20.08 -15.17
C ARG A 145 -13.40 21.31 -14.99
N ASN A 146 -12.42 21.26 -14.09
CA ASN A 146 -11.58 22.42 -13.75
C ASN A 146 -10.18 22.35 -14.34
N ILE A 147 -9.84 21.27 -15.05
CA ILE A 147 -8.56 21.14 -15.72
C ILE A 147 -8.52 22.00 -17.00
N ASN A 148 -7.32 22.46 -17.38
CA ASN A 148 -7.14 23.23 -18.59
C ASN A 148 -7.52 22.42 -19.84
N ASP A 149 -8.22 23.07 -20.80
CA ASP A 149 -8.67 22.46 -22.06
C ASP A 149 -7.53 21.83 -22.87
N TYR A 150 -6.32 22.32 -22.71
CA TYR A 150 -5.13 21.72 -23.31
C TYR A 150 -4.95 20.25 -22.93
N PHE A 151 -5.11 19.89 -21.66
CA PHE A 151 -4.95 18.49 -21.22
C PHE A 151 -6.11 17.61 -21.67
N VAL A 152 -7.32 18.18 -21.76
CA VAL A 152 -8.51 17.46 -22.26
C VAL A 152 -8.37 17.13 -23.74
N SER A 153 -7.69 17.98 -24.50
CA SER A 153 -7.42 17.76 -25.94
C SER A 153 -6.32 16.73 -26.20
N LEU A 154 -5.53 16.34 -25.19
CA LEU A 154 -4.48 15.33 -25.35
C LEU A 154 -5.08 13.95 -25.66
N PRO A 155 -4.47 13.18 -26.55
CA PRO A 155 -4.91 11.81 -26.84
C PRO A 155 -4.84 10.95 -25.56
N PHE A 156 -5.83 10.08 -25.39
CA PHE A 156 -5.93 9.15 -24.24
C PHE A 156 -6.11 9.78 -22.85
N PHE A 157 -6.21 11.10 -22.70
CA PHE A 157 -6.34 11.76 -21.42
C PHE A 157 -7.57 11.27 -20.64
N THR A 158 -8.74 11.20 -21.29
CA THR A 158 -9.99 10.70 -20.67
C THR A 158 -9.85 9.24 -20.21
N TRP A 159 -9.19 8.39 -21.01
CA TRP A 159 -8.89 7.01 -20.64
C TRP A 159 -7.95 6.92 -19.43
N SER A 160 -6.97 7.82 -19.36
CA SER A 160 -6.04 7.88 -18.22
C SER A 160 -6.76 8.22 -16.92
N ILE A 161 -7.68 9.17 -16.94
CA ILE A 161 -8.50 9.52 -15.76
C ILE A 161 -9.39 8.33 -15.36
N PHE A 162 -10.01 7.66 -16.32
CA PHE A 162 -10.81 6.47 -16.05
C PHE A 162 -9.99 5.34 -15.41
N LEU A 163 -8.78 5.09 -15.90
CA LEU A 163 -7.88 4.08 -15.34
C LEU A 163 -7.45 4.43 -13.90
N ILE A 164 -7.18 5.70 -13.60
CA ILE A 164 -6.86 6.16 -12.24
C ILE A 164 -8.07 5.95 -11.32
N TRP A 165 -9.27 6.25 -11.78
CA TRP A 165 -10.48 6.00 -11.00
C TRP A 165 -10.68 4.50 -10.73
N CYS A 166 -10.50 3.65 -11.72
CA CYS A 166 -10.51 2.19 -11.54
C CYS A 166 -9.42 1.72 -10.54
N SER A 167 -8.23 2.30 -10.63
CA SER A 167 -7.12 2.03 -9.69
C SER A 167 -7.52 2.31 -8.24
N ILE A 168 -8.18 3.45 -7.98
CA ILE A 168 -8.68 3.80 -6.64
C ILE A 168 -9.67 2.74 -6.14
N ILE A 169 -10.62 2.31 -6.98
CA ILE A 169 -11.60 1.30 -6.59
C ILE A 169 -10.92 -0.03 -6.25
N VAL A 170 -9.98 -0.48 -7.07
CA VAL A 170 -9.24 -1.72 -6.82
C VAL A 170 -8.46 -1.64 -5.50
N GLU A 171 -7.78 -0.51 -5.22
CA GLU A 171 -7.09 -0.32 -3.94
C GLU A 171 -8.04 -0.34 -2.74
N LEU A 172 -9.24 0.26 -2.86
CA LEU A 172 -10.23 0.20 -1.80
C LEU A 172 -10.76 -1.22 -1.56
N LEU A 173 -10.86 -2.05 -2.60
CA LEU A 173 -11.22 -3.46 -2.49
C LEU A 173 -10.16 -4.30 -1.77
N CYS A 174 -8.89 -3.86 -1.77
CA CYS A 174 -7.81 -4.53 -1.04
C CYS A 174 -7.86 -4.29 0.48
N GLU A 175 -8.59 -3.28 0.98
CA GLU A 175 -8.57 -2.88 2.39
C GLU A 175 -8.94 -4.00 3.37
N PRO A 176 -9.99 -4.84 3.14
CA PRO A 176 -10.28 -5.95 4.04
C PRO A 176 -9.11 -6.93 4.22
N PHE A 177 -8.38 -7.21 3.14
CA PHE A 177 -7.20 -8.08 3.21
C PHE A 177 -6.05 -7.43 3.99
N PHE A 178 -5.86 -6.12 3.84
CA PHE A 178 -4.86 -5.37 4.60
C PHE A 178 -5.16 -5.38 6.09
N VAL A 179 -6.42 -5.15 6.49
CA VAL A 179 -6.85 -5.14 7.88
C VAL A 179 -6.62 -6.51 8.53
N VAL A 180 -6.98 -7.60 7.85
CA VAL A 180 -6.75 -8.97 8.35
C VAL A 180 -5.25 -9.24 8.55
N ASN A 181 -4.40 -8.90 7.56
CA ASN A 181 -2.95 -9.07 7.68
C ASN A 181 -2.34 -8.23 8.80
N GLN A 182 -2.90 -7.06 9.06
CA GLN A 182 -2.49 -6.16 10.12
C GLN A 182 -2.83 -6.72 11.50
N LEU A 183 -4.05 -7.24 11.68
CA LEU A 183 -4.48 -7.89 12.94
C LEU A 183 -3.69 -9.17 13.24
N MET A 184 -3.33 -9.92 12.21
CA MET A 184 -2.49 -11.12 12.35
C MET A 184 -1.00 -10.80 12.54
N LEU A 185 -0.62 -9.53 12.66
CA LEU A 185 0.78 -9.06 12.77
C LEU A 185 1.68 -9.57 11.64
N ASN A 186 1.11 -9.84 10.46
CA ASN A 186 1.85 -10.37 9.31
C ASN A 186 2.43 -9.25 8.45
N TYR A 187 3.24 -8.39 9.06
CA TYR A 187 3.83 -7.22 8.43
C TYR A 187 4.80 -7.57 7.28
N ALA A 188 5.47 -8.72 7.36
CA ALA A 188 6.42 -9.14 6.34
C ALA A 188 5.74 -9.43 4.99
N THR A 189 4.59 -10.10 5.03
CA THR A 189 3.79 -10.40 3.84
C THR A 189 3.26 -9.12 3.21
N ARG A 190 2.69 -8.22 4.02
CA ARG A 190 2.21 -6.91 3.57
C ARG A 190 3.31 -6.11 2.87
N SER A 191 4.48 -5.97 3.50
CA SER A 191 5.60 -5.21 2.94
C SER A 191 6.09 -5.79 1.62
N ARG A 192 6.10 -7.12 1.47
CA ARG A 192 6.49 -7.78 0.21
C ARG A 192 5.53 -7.46 -0.93
N PHE A 193 4.23 -7.60 -0.70
CA PHE A 193 3.22 -7.28 -1.72
C PHE A 193 3.27 -5.81 -2.13
N GLU A 194 3.37 -4.90 -1.17
CA GLU A 194 3.50 -3.46 -1.43
C GLU A 194 4.76 -3.14 -2.27
N THR A 195 5.91 -3.71 -1.90
CA THR A 195 7.17 -3.50 -2.64
C THR A 195 7.08 -4.04 -4.07
N ILE A 196 6.54 -5.24 -4.27
CA ILE A 196 6.36 -5.85 -5.59
C ILE A 196 5.41 -5.01 -6.44
N SER A 197 4.28 -4.60 -5.89
CA SER A 197 3.28 -3.80 -6.60
C SER A 197 3.84 -2.45 -7.06
N VAL A 198 4.55 -1.74 -6.18
CA VAL A 198 5.21 -0.47 -6.54
C VAL A 198 6.25 -0.69 -7.65
N THR A 199 7.05 -1.74 -7.56
CA THR A 199 8.06 -2.05 -8.57
C THR A 199 7.42 -2.34 -9.93
N ILE A 200 6.35 -3.15 -9.96
CA ILE A 200 5.61 -3.45 -11.20
C ILE A 200 4.99 -2.18 -11.78
N GLY A 201 4.31 -1.37 -10.96
CA GLY A 201 3.70 -0.12 -11.43
C GLY A 201 4.73 0.84 -12.04
N CYS A 202 5.88 1.02 -11.40
CA CYS A 202 6.96 1.85 -11.92
C CYS A 202 7.59 1.27 -13.18
N LEU A 203 7.77 -0.05 -13.26
CA LEU A 203 8.28 -0.72 -14.46
C LEU A 203 7.33 -0.57 -15.65
N VAL A 204 6.03 -0.78 -15.45
CA VAL A 204 5.02 -0.60 -16.51
C VAL A 204 5.05 0.82 -17.04
N ASN A 205 5.04 1.83 -16.15
CA ASN A 205 5.13 3.22 -16.53
C ASN A 205 6.40 3.50 -17.37
N PHE A 206 7.56 3.05 -16.90
CA PHE A 206 8.83 3.22 -17.62
C PHE A 206 8.84 2.50 -18.97
N ILE A 207 8.39 1.24 -19.03
CA ILE A 207 8.39 0.46 -20.28
C ILE A 207 7.49 1.12 -21.33
N VAL A 208 6.31 1.60 -20.96
CA VAL A 208 5.38 2.23 -21.92
C VAL A 208 5.99 3.52 -22.47
N VAL A 209 6.53 4.40 -21.62
CA VAL A 209 7.18 5.64 -22.05
C VAL A 209 8.40 5.37 -22.94
N TYR A 210 9.25 4.43 -22.53
CA TYR A 210 10.44 4.05 -23.26
C TYR A 210 10.13 3.41 -24.63
N SER A 211 9.15 2.50 -24.67
CA SER A 211 8.73 1.83 -25.91
C SER A 211 8.18 2.81 -26.94
N PHE A 212 7.50 3.86 -26.45
CA PHE A 212 7.02 4.91 -27.34
C PHE A 212 8.17 5.81 -27.84
N ASP A 213 9.09 6.20 -26.98
CA ASP A 213 10.25 7.00 -27.37
C ASP A 213 11.15 6.27 -28.41
N GLN A 214 11.28 4.97 -28.29
CA GLN A 214 12.00 4.10 -29.24
C GLN A 214 11.20 3.77 -30.51
N LYS A 215 9.98 4.34 -30.66
CA LYS A 215 9.09 4.10 -31.83
C LYS A 215 8.72 2.60 -32.05
N TRP A 216 8.80 1.79 -31.00
CA TRP A 216 8.30 0.39 -31.06
C TRP A 216 6.78 0.35 -31.14
N ILE A 217 6.11 1.34 -30.56
CA ILE A 217 4.67 1.51 -30.60
C ILE A 217 4.37 2.72 -31.49
N ASN A 218 4.03 2.49 -32.75
CA ASN A 218 3.65 3.54 -33.70
C ASN A 218 2.16 3.89 -33.54
N ILE A 219 1.79 4.49 -32.42
CA ILE A 219 0.46 5.08 -32.25
C ILE A 219 0.59 6.57 -32.61
N VAL A 220 0.61 6.86 -33.87
CA VAL A 220 0.49 8.27 -34.36
C VAL A 220 -1.00 8.57 -34.39
N VAL A 221 -1.49 9.25 -33.36
CA VAL A 221 -2.90 9.63 -33.25
C VAL A 221 -3.15 11.03 -33.81
N ASP A 222 -2.12 11.85 -33.89
CA ASP A 222 -2.22 13.21 -34.43
C ASP A 222 -0.95 13.64 -35.17
N SER A 223 -1.07 14.69 -35.96
CA SER A 223 0.00 15.23 -36.79
C SER A 223 1.22 15.76 -36.00
N ASP A 224 1.03 16.02 -34.70
CA ASP A 224 2.09 16.52 -33.82
C ASP A 224 2.63 15.41 -32.90
N GLU A 225 3.87 14.99 -33.16
CA GLU A 225 4.58 13.95 -32.39
C GLU A 225 4.72 14.34 -30.91
N GLU A 226 4.83 15.63 -30.59
CA GLU A 226 4.96 16.12 -29.21
C GLU A 226 3.67 15.95 -28.42
N ILE A 227 2.51 16.26 -29.00
CA ILE A 227 1.19 16.08 -28.38
C ILE A 227 0.91 14.60 -28.10
N SER A 228 1.27 13.74 -29.05
CA SER A 228 1.13 12.28 -28.88
C SER A 228 2.03 11.74 -27.75
N LYS A 229 3.27 12.24 -27.62
CA LYS A 229 4.19 11.89 -26.51
C LYS A 229 3.62 12.27 -25.16
N GLU A 230 3.08 13.48 -25.05
CA GLU A 230 2.49 13.96 -23.79
C GLU A 230 1.26 13.12 -23.37
N GLY A 231 0.35 12.83 -24.31
CA GLY A 231 -0.82 12.00 -24.04
C GLY A 231 -0.46 10.58 -23.58
N ILE A 232 0.51 9.96 -24.27
CA ILE A 232 0.96 8.60 -23.93
C ILE A 232 1.71 8.58 -22.59
N ALA A 233 2.44 9.63 -22.23
CA ALA A 233 3.10 9.70 -20.94
C ALA A 233 2.09 9.74 -19.77
N ILE A 234 0.97 10.44 -19.92
CA ILE A 234 -0.13 10.43 -18.93
C ILE A 234 -0.79 9.06 -18.89
N LEU A 235 -1.02 8.44 -20.04
CA LEU A 235 -1.58 7.08 -20.11
C LEU A 235 -0.65 6.05 -19.46
N ALA A 236 0.67 6.15 -19.69
CA ALA A 236 1.66 5.27 -19.07
C ALA A 236 1.64 5.37 -17.54
N PHE A 237 1.52 6.58 -17.02
CA PHE A 237 1.36 6.81 -15.58
C PHE A 237 0.08 6.13 -15.04
N ALA A 238 -1.06 6.34 -15.73
CA ALA A 238 -2.33 5.75 -15.32
C ALA A 238 -2.31 4.20 -15.38
N LEU A 239 -1.68 3.63 -16.42
CA LEU A 239 -1.46 2.19 -16.52
C LEU A 239 -0.56 1.69 -15.39
N GLY A 240 0.53 2.37 -15.10
CA GLY A 240 1.42 2.03 -13.98
C GLY A 240 0.66 1.98 -12.65
N LYS A 241 -0.21 2.95 -12.39
CA LYS A 241 -1.08 2.97 -11.19
C LYS A 241 -2.09 1.82 -11.18
N PHE A 242 -2.71 1.56 -12.30
CA PHE A 242 -3.69 0.48 -12.41
C PHE A 242 -3.05 -0.91 -12.19
N PHE A 243 -1.88 -1.16 -12.80
CA PHE A 243 -1.15 -2.41 -12.58
C PHE A 243 -0.62 -2.53 -11.14
N TYR A 244 -0.19 -1.42 -10.53
CA TYR A 244 0.13 -1.38 -9.11
C TYR A 244 -1.05 -1.87 -8.26
N SER A 245 -2.25 -1.32 -8.49
CA SER A 245 -3.45 -1.66 -7.72
C SER A 245 -3.90 -3.11 -7.94
N ILE A 246 -3.83 -3.62 -9.17
CA ILE A 246 -4.13 -5.03 -9.46
C ILE A 246 -3.15 -5.97 -8.75
N CYS A 247 -1.86 -5.64 -8.75
CA CYS A 247 -0.86 -6.46 -8.11
C CYS A 247 -0.97 -6.45 -6.57
N LEU A 248 -1.61 -5.42 -6.03
CA LEU A 248 -1.87 -5.29 -4.59
C LEU A 248 -3.07 -6.16 -4.14
N LEU A 249 -4.03 -6.42 -5.04
CA LEU A 249 -5.22 -7.25 -4.83
C LEU A 249 -4.88 -8.73 -4.84
#